data_009812b6feb4a09af276807e08c11a1c
#
_entry.id   009812b6feb4a09af276807e08c11a1c
#
_cell.length_a   1.000
_cell.length_b   1.000
_cell.length_c   1.000
_cell.angle_alpha   90.00
_cell.angle_beta   90.00
_cell.angle_gamma   90.00
#
_symmetry.space_group_name_H-M   'P 1'
#
loop_
_entity.id
_entity.type
_entity.pdbx_description
1 polymer ?
#
loop_
_entity_poly.entity_id
_entity_poly.type
_entity_poly.pdbx_seq_one_letter_code
_entity_poly.pdbx_strand_id
1 'polypeptide(L)'
;MEKIDNALVTPTSGKIENIEEEYVRIGTTLFRIINQPMMNGSFRKMRVEWKMSVFRLDHGKDEAALIPKYDGFCTMPSHTDYQLNVNNFYNLYEPIIHIPKEGEFNHIQSLIEHIFGEQYKLGMDYLQLLYLKPTQKLPILLLVSEERNTGKSTFLNFLKALFQENVTFNTNEDFRSQFNADWAGKLMIVVDEVLLNRREDSERLKNLSTAHSYKMEAKGKDRYEVQFFAKFVLCSNNENFPVYIEPEETRYWVRKISRLGKDDTSFLQKLQDEIPAFLYHLQHRNLTTKEESRMWFSPSLIRTEVLEKIIRCNRSRIELDMTELLLDIMDTMQVDVVDFCINDLLALFNYSMVKMERHQVRNVLQQYWKLEPASNALSYSTYQISVLPGQKYSASSKKVGRFYTVTREKLKDYR
;
A
#
# COMPACT_ATOMS: atom_id res chain seq x y z
N MET A 1 1.10 41.81 50.48
CA MET A 1 1.30 42.61 49.26
C MET A 1 2.75 42.44 48.87
N GLU A 2 3.05 41.37 48.19
CA GLU A 2 4.37 41.07 47.63
C GLU A 2 4.41 41.52 46.19
N LYS A 3 5.41 42.30 45.86
CA LYS A 3 5.65 42.79 44.50
C LYS A 3 6.14 41.66 43.62
N ILE A 4 5.42 41.40 42.56
CA ILE A 4 5.88 40.52 41.45
C ILE A 4 6.85 41.37 40.62
N ASP A 5 8.15 41.05 40.71
CA ASP A 5 9.18 41.57 39.81
C ASP A 5 8.97 41.00 38.40
N ASN A 6 8.55 41.87 37.48
CA ASN A 6 8.60 41.59 36.04
C ASN A 6 10.07 41.63 35.58
N ALA A 7 10.73 40.50 35.62
CA ALA A 7 11.98 40.32 34.89
C ALA A 7 11.70 40.32 33.39
N LEU A 8 12.05 41.40 32.72
CA LEU A 8 12.18 41.50 31.26
C LEU A 8 13.14 40.41 30.81
N VAL A 9 12.57 39.38 30.14
CA VAL A 9 13.39 38.39 29.40
C VAL A 9 14.00 39.13 28.22
N THR A 10 15.25 39.53 28.36
CA THR A 10 16.09 39.98 27.25
C THR A 10 16.24 38.79 26.28
N PRO A 11 16.05 38.99 24.96
CA PRO A 11 16.31 37.93 24.00
C PRO A 11 17.79 37.57 24.09
N THR A 12 18.07 36.34 24.47
CA THR A 12 19.39 35.74 24.51
C THR A 12 20.07 35.86 23.15
N SER A 13 21.23 36.47 23.18
CA SER A 13 22.20 36.62 22.09
C SER A 13 22.34 35.43 21.17
N GLY A 14 22.11 35.70 19.86
CA GLY A 14 22.88 35.16 18.75
C GLY A 14 23.23 33.67 18.74
N LYS A 15 22.26 32.78 18.38
CA LYS A 15 22.64 31.68 17.47
C LYS A 15 23.08 32.38 16.18
N ILE A 16 24.34 32.16 15.78
CA ILE A 16 24.78 32.45 14.42
C ILE A 16 23.84 31.57 13.56
N GLU A 17 22.81 32.20 12.99
CA GLU A 17 21.89 31.53 12.08
C GLU A 17 22.71 31.12 10.85
N ASN A 18 22.84 29.81 10.63
CA ASN A 18 23.55 29.32 9.48
C ASN A 18 22.59 29.42 8.27
N ILE A 19 22.64 30.55 7.58
CA ILE A 19 21.74 30.89 6.47
C ILE A 19 21.76 29.79 5.40
N GLU A 20 22.89 29.14 5.17
CA GLU A 20 23.05 28.06 4.22
C GLU A 20 22.26 26.80 4.61
N GLU A 21 22.02 26.58 5.90
CA GLU A 21 21.23 25.45 6.40
C GLU A 21 19.75 25.80 6.57
N GLU A 22 19.42 27.06 6.84
CA GLU A 22 18.05 27.50 7.11
C GLU A 22 17.28 27.96 5.89
N TYR A 23 17.97 28.40 4.85
CA TYR A 23 17.34 28.93 3.63
C TYR A 23 17.83 28.25 2.37
N VAL A 24 16.94 28.14 1.39
CA VAL A 24 17.26 27.61 0.07
C VAL A 24 16.42 28.33 -0.98
N ARG A 25 17.04 28.70 -2.11
CA ARG A 25 16.34 29.26 -3.25
C ARG A 25 16.24 28.24 -4.37
N ILE A 26 15.01 27.95 -4.78
CA ILE A 26 14.71 27.05 -5.89
C ILE A 26 14.15 27.88 -7.05
N GLY A 27 14.94 28.01 -8.12
CA GLY A 27 14.63 28.95 -9.17
C GLY A 27 14.48 30.38 -8.63
N THR A 28 13.29 30.94 -8.69
CA THR A 28 12.96 32.28 -8.18
C THR A 28 12.33 32.28 -6.79
N THR A 29 11.97 31.12 -6.25
CA THR A 29 11.24 30.99 -4.96
C THR A 29 12.22 30.73 -3.82
N LEU A 30 12.13 31.51 -2.76
CA LEU A 30 12.86 31.32 -1.50
C LEU A 30 12.05 30.41 -0.56
N PHE A 31 12.73 29.44 0.05
CA PHE A 31 12.17 28.59 1.09
C PHE A 31 12.99 28.74 2.37
N ARG A 32 12.29 28.76 3.52
CA ARG A 32 12.90 28.59 4.84
C ARG A 32 12.71 27.16 5.29
N ILE A 33 13.79 26.53 5.76
CA ILE A 33 13.80 25.18 6.34
C ILE A 33 13.57 25.34 7.85
N ILE A 34 12.45 24.84 8.34
CA ILE A 34 12.10 24.93 9.76
C ILE A 34 11.95 23.54 10.36
N ASN A 35 12.32 23.40 11.63
CA ASN A 35 12.14 22.19 12.40
C ASN A 35 10.89 22.35 13.30
N GLN A 36 9.76 21.81 12.81
CA GLN A 36 8.51 21.84 13.56
C GLN A 36 8.59 20.84 14.73
N PRO A 37 8.36 21.26 15.99
CA PRO A 37 8.31 20.36 17.13
C PRO A 37 7.08 19.44 17.04
N MET A 38 7.28 18.16 17.34
CA MET A 38 6.23 17.15 17.37
C MET A 38 5.89 16.76 18.81
N MET A 39 4.68 16.24 19.05
CA MET A 39 4.20 15.85 20.39
C MET A 39 5.07 14.79 21.09
N ASN A 40 5.76 13.95 20.30
CA ASN A 40 6.68 12.92 20.81
C ASN A 40 8.09 13.44 21.13
N GLY A 41 8.30 14.76 21.11
CA GLY A 41 9.59 15.39 21.35
C GLY A 41 10.56 15.40 20.18
N SER A 42 10.21 14.78 19.05
CA SER A 42 11.00 14.86 17.82
C SER A 42 10.72 16.14 17.04
N PHE A 43 11.49 16.38 15.98
CA PHE A 43 11.28 17.50 15.07
C PHE A 43 11.00 16.99 13.64
N ARG A 44 10.08 17.67 12.96
CA ARG A 44 9.81 17.45 11.54
C ARG A 44 10.37 18.60 10.73
N LYS A 45 11.25 18.28 9.79
CA LYS A 45 11.80 19.26 8.84
C LYS A 45 10.73 19.67 7.83
N MET A 46 10.50 20.97 7.71
CA MET A 46 9.53 21.54 6.77
C MET A 46 10.20 22.64 5.93
N ARG A 47 9.80 22.73 4.66
CA ARG A 47 10.18 23.79 3.73
C ARG A 47 8.98 24.72 3.55
N VAL A 48 9.10 25.94 4.00
CA VAL A 48 8.05 26.95 3.94
C VAL A 48 8.46 28.03 2.94
N GLU A 49 7.59 28.35 2.01
CA GLU A 49 7.84 29.48 1.09
C GLU A 49 8.04 30.76 1.92
N TRP A 50 9.11 31.48 1.62
CA TRP A 50 9.52 32.67 2.35
C TRP A 50 9.66 33.85 1.42
N LYS A 51 9.28 35.05 1.88
CA LYS A 51 9.42 36.25 1.07
C LYS A 51 10.84 36.80 1.19
N MET A 52 11.48 37.07 0.07
CA MET A 52 12.83 37.69 0.04
C MET A 52 12.85 39.06 0.76
N SER A 53 11.74 39.79 0.79
CA SER A 53 11.63 41.08 1.54
C SER A 53 11.73 40.85 3.04
N VAL A 54 11.12 39.80 3.59
CA VAL A 54 11.19 39.44 5.01
C VAL A 54 12.61 38.96 5.34
N PHE A 55 13.19 38.11 4.52
CA PHE A 55 14.59 37.67 4.67
C PHE A 55 15.56 38.86 4.77
N ARG A 56 15.42 39.85 3.84
CA ARG A 56 16.28 41.04 3.85
C ARG A 56 16.06 41.95 5.06
N LEU A 57 14.85 41.94 5.61
CA LEU A 57 14.54 42.68 6.84
C LEU A 57 15.22 42.05 8.06
N ASP A 58 15.24 40.70 8.10
CA ASP A 58 15.76 39.93 9.22
C ASP A 58 17.31 39.86 9.21
N HIS A 59 17.93 39.71 8.00
CA HIS A 59 19.35 39.39 7.83
C HIS A 59 20.16 40.45 7.04
N GLY A 60 19.51 41.37 6.34
CA GLY A 60 20.18 42.32 5.46
C GLY A 60 20.24 41.88 4.00
N LYS A 61 20.69 42.81 3.11
CA LYS A 61 20.75 42.56 1.68
C LYS A 61 21.91 41.65 1.25
N ASP A 62 23.03 41.82 1.91
CA ASP A 62 24.29 41.16 1.53
C ASP A 62 24.27 39.67 1.83
N GLU A 63 23.57 39.28 2.90
CA GLU A 63 23.38 37.91 3.33
C GLU A 63 22.60 37.04 2.29
N ALA A 64 21.83 37.68 1.40
CA ALA A 64 21.13 36.98 0.32
C ALA A 64 22.07 36.28 -0.67
N ALA A 65 23.35 36.65 -0.71
CA ALA A 65 24.36 36.00 -1.54
C ALA A 65 24.73 34.59 -1.02
N LEU A 66 24.63 34.37 0.29
CA LEU A 66 24.96 33.11 0.95
C LEU A 66 23.86 32.02 0.76
N ILE A 67 22.66 32.41 0.32
CA ILE A 67 21.57 31.44 0.14
C ILE A 67 21.93 30.46 -0.98
N PRO A 68 21.97 29.13 -0.70
CA PRO A 68 22.17 28.10 -1.72
C PRO A 68 21.08 28.17 -2.79
N LYS A 69 21.47 27.98 -4.05
CA LYS A 69 20.61 28.15 -5.24
C LYS A 69 20.57 26.87 -6.04
N TYR A 70 19.35 26.46 -6.40
CA TYR A 70 19.10 25.27 -7.22
C TYR A 70 18.13 25.61 -8.34
N ASP A 71 18.21 24.88 -9.45
CA ASP A 71 17.36 25.08 -10.62
C ASP A 71 15.95 24.55 -10.39
N GLY A 72 15.81 23.51 -9.58
CA GLY A 72 14.54 22.86 -9.29
C GLY A 72 14.67 21.83 -8.17
N PHE A 73 13.60 21.05 -8.01
CA PHE A 73 13.57 19.90 -7.13
C PHE A 73 13.79 18.60 -7.91
N CYS A 74 14.45 17.63 -7.29
CA CYS A 74 14.48 16.25 -7.73
C CYS A 74 14.16 15.30 -6.55
N THR A 75 13.98 14.01 -6.85
CA THR A 75 13.84 12.96 -5.83
C THR A 75 14.74 11.81 -6.22
N MET A 76 15.92 11.76 -5.63
CA MET A 76 16.93 10.74 -5.89
C MET A 76 17.19 9.96 -4.60
N PRO A 77 16.50 8.80 -4.42
CA PRO A 77 16.61 8.02 -3.20
C PRO A 77 17.94 7.29 -3.10
N SER A 78 18.67 7.53 -2.04
CA SER A 78 19.86 6.77 -1.63
C SER A 78 20.01 6.82 -0.11
N HIS A 79 20.44 5.71 0.50
CA HIS A 79 20.73 5.66 1.93
C HIS A 79 22.23 5.53 2.22
N THR A 80 23.02 5.14 1.22
CA THR A 80 24.45 4.89 1.37
C THR A 80 25.31 5.98 0.71
N ASP A 81 24.78 6.64 -0.32
CA ASP A 81 25.43 7.72 -1.06
C ASP A 81 24.40 8.83 -1.33
N TYR A 82 23.89 9.41 -0.24
CA TYR A 82 22.92 10.51 -0.35
C TYR A 82 23.60 11.81 -0.75
N GLN A 83 23.01 12.49 -1.73
CA GLN A 83 23.43 13.81 -2.18
C GLN A 83 22.26 14.79 -2.12
N LEU A 84 22.43 15.90 -1.40
CA LEU A 84 21.44 16.97 -1.33
C LEU A 84 21.36 17.74 -2.66
N ASN A 85 22.53 17.95 -3.31
CA ASN A 85 22.64 18.58 -4.62
C ASN A 85 22.91 17.53 -5.68
N VAL A 86 21.98 17.37 -6.61
CA VAL A 86 22.11 16.46 -7.75
C VAL A 86 22.01 17.28 -9.03
N ASN A 87 23.15 17.51 -9.71
CA ASN A 87 23.20 18.30 -10.93
C ASN A 87 22.48 19.66 -10.82
N ASN A 88 22.73 20.38 -9.74
CA ASN A 88 22.10 21.67 -9.40
C ASN A 88 20.59 21.59 -9.06
N PHE A 89 20.04 20.39 -8.79
CA PHE A 89 18.68 20.19 -8.27
C PHE A 89 18.72 19.86 -6.77
N TYR A 90 17.79 20.41 -6.01
CA TYR A 90 17.63 20.12 -4.60
C TYR A 90 16.91 18.78 -4.42
N ASN A 91 17.55 17.84 -3.75
CA ASN A 91 16.99 16.51 -3.52
C ASN A 91 15.95 16.53 -2.38
N LEU A 92 14.71 16.18 -2.71
CA LEU A 92 13.60 16.10 -1.76
C LEU A 92 13.58 14.79 -0.95
N TYR A 93 14.35 13.77 -1.37
CA TYR A 93 14.48 12.56 -0.58
C TYR A 93 15.20 12.86 0.72
N GLU A 94 14.67 12.39 1.85
CA GLU A 94 15.28 12.68 3.15
C GLU A 94 16.32 11.60 3.50
N PRO A 95 17.56 11.98 3.86
CA PRO A 95 18.52 11.00 4.35
C PRO A 95 18.07 10.42 5.67
N ILE A 96 18.38 9.14 5.91
CA ILE A 96 18.21 8.54 7.23
C ILE A 96 19.35 9.02 8.14
N ILE A 97 19.02 9.32 9.40
CA ILE A 97 20.01 9.87 10.36
C ILE A 97 20.85 8.79 11.03
N HIS A 98 20.47 7.53 10.91
CA HIS A 98 21.18 6.42 11.53
C HIS A 98 22.52 6.18 10.86
N ILE A 99 23.59 6.16 11.65
CA ILE A 99 24.95 5.87 11.18
C ILE A 99 25.19 4.38 11.42
N PRO A 100 25.44 3.57 10.38
CA PRO A 100 25.75 2.16 10.53
C PRO A 100 26.96 1.94 11.41
N LYS A 101 26.84 1.03 12.39
CA LYS A 101 27.89 0.69 13.33
C LYS A 101 27.84 -0.79 13.67
N GLU A 102 28.98 -1.47 13.67
CA GLU A 102 29.06 -2.87 14.06
C GLU A 102 28.50 -3.10 15.47
N GLY A 103 27.71 -4.17 15.63
CA GLY A 103 27.06 -4.50 16.90
C GLY A 103 26.05 -5.64 16.75
N GLU A 104 25.38 -5.97 17.84
CA GLU A 104 24.30 -6.97 17.88
C GLU A 104 22.94 -6.32 17.63
N PHE A 105 22.01 -7.09 17.03
CA PHE A 105 20.64 -6.65 16.74
C PHE A 105 19.63 -7.77 17.05
N ASN A 106 19.75 -8.36 18.20
CA ASN A 106 19.01 -9.56 18.60
C ASN A 106 17.49 -9.34 18.67
N HIS A 107 17.04 -8.15 19.10
CA HIS A 107 15.62 -7.82 19.14
C HIS A 107 15.04 -7.61 17.73
N ILE A 108 15.78 -6.95 16.85
CA ILE A 108 15.40 -6.79 15.45
C ILE A 108 15.38 -8.15 14.76
N GLN A 109 16.39 -8.99 14.99
CA GLN A 109 16.43 -10.34 14.45
C GLN A 109 15.21 -11.14 14.89
N SER A 110 14.89 -11.14 16.19
CA SER A 110 13.73 -11.82 16.73
C SER A 110 12.42 -11.33 16.13
N LEU A 111 12.27 -10.01 15.91
CA LEU A 111 11.09 -9.45 15.23
C LEU A 111 11.00 -9.93 13.78
N ILE A 112 12.10 -9.91 13.03
CA ILE A 112 12.13 -10.33 11.63
C ILE A 112 11.85 -11.84 11.53
N GLU A 113 12.41 -12.67 12.41
CA GLU A 113 12.12 -14.09 12.51
C GLU A 113 10.64 -14.35 12.81
N HIS A 114 10.04 -13.56 13.71
CA HIS A 114 8.63 -13.65 14.04
C HIS A 114 7.72 -13.29 12.84
N ILE A 115 8.03 -12.22 12.10
CA ILE A 115 7.22 -11.76 10.95
C ILE A 115 7.38 -12.71 9.75
N PHE A 116 8.58 -13.16 9.46
CA PHE A 116 8.85 -13.91 8.24
C PHE A 116 8.98 -15.43 8.45
N GLY A 117 9.15 -15.89 9.69
CA GLY A 117 9.22 -17.32 10.01
C GLY A 117 10.21 -18.08 9.13
N GLU A 118 9.74 -19.15 8.48
CA GLU A 118 10.53 -19.95 7.53
C GLU A 118 11.12 -19.16 6.36
N GLN A 119 10.52 -18.01 6.03
CA GLN A 119 11.01 -17.09 5.00
C GLN A 119 11.92 -15.98 5.55
N TYR A 120 12.51 -16.16 6.74
CA TYR A 120 13.41 -15.18 7.38
C TYR A 120 14.46 -14.62 6.41
N LYS A 121 15.16 -15.49 5.67
CA LYS A 121 16.21 -15.07 4.71
C LYS A 121 15.65 -14.18 3.62
N LEU A 122 14.45 -14.48 3.14
CA LEU A 122 13.74 -13.68 2.14
C LEU A 122 13.34 -12.32 2.71
N GLY A 123 12.87 -12.29 3.97
CA GLY A 123 12.58 -11.06 4.71
C GLY A 123 13.80 -10.16 4.88
N MET A 124 14.94 -10.77 5.20
CA MET A 124 16.23 -10.06 5.29
C MET A 124 16.63 -9.46 3.93
N ASP A 125 16.47 -10.20 2.82
CA ASP A 125 16.75 -9.70 1.48
C ASP A 125 15.80 -8.54 1.11
N TYR A 126 14.52 -8.65 1.47
CA TYR A 126 13.54 -7.58 1.25
C TYR A 126 13.97 -6.27 1.95
N LEU A 127 14.35 -6.34 3.24
CA LEU A 127 14.80 -5.19 4.00
C LEU A 127 16.15 -4.64 3.48
N GLN A 128 17.06 -5.52 3.08
CA GLN A 128 18.35 -5.12 2.47
C GLN A 128 18.14 -4.40 1.14
N LEU A 129 17.22 -4.86 0.30
CA LEU A 129 16.88 -4.22 -0.97
C LEU A 129 16.23 -2.85 -0.76
N LEU A 130 15.35 -2.71 0.24
CA LEU A 130 14.80 -1.41 0.63
C LEU A 130 15.91 -0.41 0.99
N TYR A 131 16.94 -0.90 1.68
CA TYR A 131 18.06 -0.07 2.12
C TYR A 131 19.07 0.22 1.03
N LEU A 132 19.57 -0.80 0.32
CA LEU A 132 20.64 -0.65 -0.67
C LEU A 132 20.16 -0.25 -2.07
N LYS A 133 18.93 -0.64 -2.44
CA LYS A 133 18.34 -0.40 -3.76
C LYS A 133 16.94 0.22 -3.64
N PRO A 134 16.79 1.44 -3.11
CA PRO A 134 15.50 2.03 -2.78
C PRO A 134 14.56 2.21 -3.99
N THR A 135 15.07 2.23 -5.22
CA THR A 135 14.26 2.31 -6.44
C THR A 135 13.78 0.94 -6.95
N GLN A 136 14.38 -0.16 -6.47
CA GLN A 136 13.99 -1.52 -6.86
C GLN A 136 12.52 -1.77 -6.52
N LYS A 137 11.73 -2.27 -7.48
CA LYS A 137 10.35 -2.71 -7.21
C LYS A 137 10.38 -3.99 -6.38
N LEU A 138 9.52 -4.05 -5.37
CA LEU A 138 9.38 -5.20 -4.47
C LEU A 138 7.91 -5.57 -4.32
N PRO A 139 7.61 -6.82 -3.92
CA PRO A 139 6.24 -7.25 -3.69
C PRO A 139 5.52 -6.42 -2.65
N ILE A 140 4.21 -6.33 -2.78
CA ILE A 140 3.31 -5.79 -1.75
C ILE A 140 3.36 -6.77 -0.58
N LEU A 141 3.92 -6.34 0.54
CA LEU A 141 3.95 -7.14 1.76
C LEU A 141 2.63 -6.97 2.51
N LEU A 142 1.90 -8.07 2.70
CA LEU A 142 0.63 -8.09 3.40
C LEU A 142 0.72 -9.01 4.62
N LEU A 143 0.61 -8.43 5.81
CA LEU A 143 0.64 -9.11 7.09
C LEU A 143 -0.76 -9.30 7.62
N VAL A 144 -1.21 -10.53 7.81
CA VAL A 144 -2.57 -10.84 8.26
C VAL A 144 -2.57 -11.63 9.57
N SER A 145 -3.58 -11.40 10.40
CA SER A 145 -3.85 -12.19 11.60
C SER A 145 -5.25 -11.88 12.12
N GLU A 146 -6.00 -12.89 12.56
CA GLU A 146 -7.26 -12.71 13.28
C GLU A 146 -7.01 -12.32 14.75
N GLU A 147 -5.83 -12.63 15.26
CA GLU A 147 -5.44 -12.34 16.64
C GLU A 147 -4.92 -10.91 16.79
N ARG A 148 -5.07 -10.38 18.00
CA ARG A 148 -4.44 -9.12 18.43
C ARG A 148 -3.07 -9.40 19.05
N ASN A 149 -2.27 -8.34 19.24
CA ASN A 149 -0.93 -8.41 19.85
C ASN A 149 0.01 -9.36 19.10
N THR A 150 0.01 -9.26 17.77
CA THR A 150 0.84 -10.09 16.89
C THR A 150 2.12 -9.40 16.43
N GLY A 151 2.36 -8.15 16.84
CA GLY A 151 3.55 -7.41 16.44
C GLY A 151 3.47 -6.76 15.05
N LYS A 152 2.35 -6.84 14.32
CA LYS A 152 2.18 -6.18 13.01
C LYS A 152 2.45 -4.68 13.09
N SER A 153 1.73 -3.96 13.96
CA SER A 153 1.92 -2.51 14.13
C SER A 153 3.32 -2.16 14.69
N THR A 154 3.91 -3.04 15.51
CA THR A 154 5.29 -2.90 15.97
C THR A 154 6.28 -2.97 14.81
N PHE A 155 6.06 -3.89 13.86
CA PHE A 155 6.88 -3.98 12.65
C PHE A 155 6.72 -2.74 11.76
N LEU A 156 5.51 -2.20 11.60
CA LEU A 156 5.29 -0.96 10.85
C LEU A 156 6.01 0.23 11.51
N ASN A 157 5.93 0.34 12.85
CA ASN A 157 6.62 1.38 13.61
C ASN A 157 8.15 1.21 13.56
N PHE A 158 8.65 -0.03 13.55
CA PHE A 158 10.07 -0.32 13.31
C PHE A 158 10.51 0.16 11.91
N LEU A 159 9.73 -0.11 10.86
CA LEU A 159 10.02 0.39 9.51
C LEU A 159 10.02 1.92 9.46
N LYS A 160 9.09 2.57 10.18
CA LYS A 160 9.07 4.04 10.31
C LYS A 160 10.30 4.55 11.07
N ALA A 161 10.73 3.89 12.13
CA ALA A 161 11.95 4.26 12.85
C ALA A 161 13.20 4.08 11.97
N LEU A 162 13.27 3.00 11.20
CA LEU A 162 14.40 2.67 10.33
C LEU A 162 14.55 3.65 9.16
N PHE A 163 13.46 3.90 8.43
CA PHE A 163 13.46 4.73 7.20
C PHE A 163 12.89 6.14 7.40
N GLN A 164 12.45 6.46 8.59
CA GLN A 164 12.06 7.80 9.05
C GLN A 164 11.04 8.51 8.13
N GLU A 165 11.35 9.70 7.64
CA GLU A 165 10.44 10.50 6.81
C GLU A 165 10.13 9.87 5.44
N ASN A 166 10.86 8.83 5.07
CA ASN A 166 10.63 8.09 3.83
C ASN A 166 9.48 7.06 3.93
N VAL A 167 8.87 6.91 5.11
CA VAL A 167 7.69 6.07 5.34
C VAL A 167 6.50 6.95 5.69
N THR A 168 5.37 6.74 5.00
CA THR A 168 4.09 7.39 5.31
C THR A 168 3.06 6.36 5.73
N PHE A 169 2.26 6.70 6.78
CA PHE A 169 1.10 5.92 7.20
C PHE A 169 -0.12 6.50 6.53
N ASN A 170 -0.88 5.65 5.88
CA ASN A 170 -2.10 6.02 5.19
C ASN A 170 -3.29 5.20 5.71
N THR A 171 -4.48 5.76 5.60
CA THR A 171 -5.75 5.07 5.85
C THR A 171 -6.32 4.49 4.55
N ASN A 172 -7.39 3.69 4.67
CA ASN A 172 -8.11 3.19 3.49
C ASN A 172 -8.74 4.33 2.68
N GLU A 173 -9.17 5.43 3.35
CA GLU A 173 -9.72 6.63 2.73
C GLU A 173 -8.65 7.39 1.95
N ASP A 174 -7.46 7.58 2.52
CA ASP A 174 -6.33 8.23 1.83
C ASP A 174 -5.98 7.45 0.57
N PHE A 175 -5.98 6.12 0.66
CA PHE A 175 -5.72 5.26 -0.50
C PHE A 175 -6.76 5.44 -1.61
N ARG A 176 -8.02 5.71 -1.28
CA ARG A 176 -9.11 5.96 -2.24
C ARG A 176 -9.17 7.40 -2.71
N SER A 177 -8.53 8.32 -2.00
CA SER A 177 -8.51 9.75 -2.32
C SER A 177 -7.84 10.02 -3.68
N GLN A 178 -8.26 11.10 -4.34
CA GLN A 178 -7.57 11.67 -5.50
C GLN A 178 -6.31 12.42 -5.07
N PHE A 179 -6.29 12.98 -3.86
CA PHE A 179 -5.16 13.71 -3.31
C PHE A 179 -4.12 12.72 -2.76
N ASN A 180 -2.96 12.72 -3.37
CA ASN A 180 -1.89 11.75 -3.12
C ASN A 180 -0.51 12.41 -3.00
N ALA A 181 -0.47 13.71 -2.70
CA ALA A 181 0.76 14.47 -2.62
C ALA A 181 1.70 14.00 -1.49
N ASP A 182 1.16 13.40 -0.43
CA ASP A 182 1.89 12.82 0.69
C ASP A 182 2.66 11.54 0.34
N TRP A 183 2.35 10.92 -0.82
CA TRP A 183 3.06 9.73 -1.32
C TRP A 183 4.32 10.07 -2.11
N ALA A 184 4.41 11.33 -2.57
CA ALA A 184 5.50 11.79 -3.41
C ALA A 184 6.85 11.62 -2.72
N GLY A 185 7.77 10.93 -3.39
CA GLY A 185 9.12 10.73 -2.88
C GLY A 185 9.25 9.79 -1.69
N LYS A 186 8.19 9.06 -1.31
CA LYS A 186 8.24 8.09 -0.22
C LYS A 186 8.81 6.75 -0.69
N LEU A 187 9.58 6.11 0.19
CA LEU A 187 10.09 4.76 0.00
C LEU A 187 9.00 3.72 0.26
N MET A 188 8.18 3.96 1.29
CA MET A 188 7.09 3.05 1.68
C MET A 188 5.81 3.80 2.00
N ILE A 189 4.71 3.20 1.57
CA ILE A 189 3.34 3.55 1.94
C ILE A 189 2.81 2.41 2.78
N VAL A 190 2.47 2.72 4.03
CA VAL A 190 2.06 1.76 5.04
C VAL A 190 0.59 1.96 5.35
N VAL A 191 -0.19 0.88 5.39
CA VAL A 191 -1.59 0.91 5.82
C VAL A 191 -1.76 -0.10 6.95
N ASP A 192 -2.05 0.39 8.15
CA ASP A 192 -2.48 -0.45 9.26
C ASP A 192 -4.01 -0.65 9.18
N GLU A 193 -4.48 -1.83 9.50
CA GLU A 193 -5.89 -2.22 9.39
C GLU A 193 -6.48 -2.07 7.96
N VAL A 194 -5.73 -2.57 6.95
CA VAL A 194 -6.17 -2.50 5.55
C VAL A 194 -7.46 -3.30 5.33
N LEU A 195 -8.39 -2.67 4.61
CA LEU A 195 -9.63 -3.27 4.10
C LEU A 195 -9.90 -2.73 2.68
N LEU A 196 -9.14 -3.24 1.72
CA LEU A 196 -9.23 -2.89 0.29
C LEU A 196 -9.87 -4.05 -0.48
N ASN A 197 -11.09 -4.39 -0.10
CA ASN A 197 -11.83 -5.54 -0.63
C ASN A 197 -12.60 -5.24 -1.92
N ARG A 198 -12.52 -4.01 -2.44
CA ARG A 198 -13.08 -3.64 -3.74
C ARG A 198 -12.06 -3.94 -4.83
N ARG A 199 -12.54 -4.35 -5.98
CA ARG A 199 -11.70 -4.62 -7.15
C ARG A 199 -10.93 -3.38 -7.59
N GLU A 200 -11.58 -2.22 -7.60
CA GLU A 200 -10.96 -0.94 -7.99
C GLU A 200 -9.76 -0.59 -7.09
N ASP A 201 -9.87 -0.84 -5.78
CA ASP A 201 -8.78 -0.63 -4.82
C ASP A 201 -7.59 -1.53 -5.14
N SER A 202 -7.87 -2.82 -5.43
CA SER A 202 -6.84 -3.80 -5.80
C SER A 202 -6.15 -3.45 -7.12
N GLU A 203 -6.91 -3.07 -8.14
CA GLU A 203 -6.35 -2.64 -9.42
C GLU A 203 -5.44 -1.41 -9.25
N ARG A 204 -5.87 -0.42 -8.45
CA ARG A 204 -5.06 0.75 -8.15
C ARG A 204 -3.76 0.35 -7.45
N LEU A 205 -3.82 -0.53 -6.44
CA LEU A 205 -2.66 -1.02 -5.72
C LEU A 205 -1.68 -1.77 -6.63
N LYS A 206 -2.19 -2.66 -7.48
CA LYS A 206 -1.41 -3.41 -8.48
C LYS A 206 -0.74 -2.47 -9.48
N ASN A 207 -1.46 -1.50 -10.00
CA ASN A 207 -0.93 -0.53 -10.96
C ASN A 207 0.18 0.31 -10.34
N LEU A 208 -0.02 0.84 -9.15
CA LEU A 208 0.99 1.64 -8.43
C LEU A 208 2.22 0.81 -8.06
N SER A 209 2.06 -0.44 -7.61
CA SER A 209 3.20 -1.28 -7.20
C SER A 209 4.22 -1.51 -8.31
N THR A 210 3.82 -1.39 -9.57
CA THR A 210 4.68 -1.57 -10.75
C THR A 210 4.92 -0.29 -11.55
N ALA A 211 4.25 0.81 -11.21
CA ALA A 211 4.40 2.09 -11.91
C ALA A 211 5.81 2.67 -11.73
N HIS A 212 6.34 3.32 -12.76
CA HIS A 212 7.56 4.12 -12.67
C HIS A 212 7.26 5.58 -12.37
N SER A 213 6.05 6.02 -12.69
CA SER A 213 5.56 7.37 -12.42
C SER A 213 4.07 7.35 -12.11
N TYR A 214 3.58 8.40 -11.49
CA TYR A 214 2.16 8.64 -11.30
C TYR A 214 1.85 10.13 -11.33
N LYS A 215 0.58 10.47 -11.53
CA LYS A 215 0.14 11.87 -11.46
C LYS A 215 -0.15 12.25 -10.02
N MET A 216 0.67 13.14 -9.49
CA MET A 216 0.47 13.71 -8.17
C MET A 216 -0.55 14.84 -8.25
N GLU A 217 -1.47 14.84 -7.30
CA GLU A 217 -2.48 15.89 -7.13
C GLU A 217 -2.44 16.43 -5.70
N ALA A 218 -2.15 17.71 -5.57
CA ALA A 218 -2.26 18.46 -4.33
C ALA A 218 -3.47 19.40 -4.40
N LYS A 219 -4.15 19.63 -3.27
CA LYS A 219 -5.32 20.52 -3.22
C LYS A 219 -4.97 21.91 -3.73
N GLY A 220 -5.66 22.36 -4.78
CA GLY A 220 -5.46 23.69 -5.38
C GLY A 220 -4.22 23.84 -6.26
N LYS A 221 -3.60 22.74 -6.69
CA LYS A 221 -2.49 22.74 -7.66
C LYS A 221 -2.81 21.84 -8.84
N ASP A 222 -2.28 22.17 -10.01
CA ASP A 222 -2.40 21.34 -11.20
C ASP A 222 -1.68 19.99 -11.00
N ARG A 223 -2.22 18.96 -11.62
CA ARG A 223 -1.62 17.62 -11.64
C ARG A 223 -0.32 17.64 -12.43
N TYR A 224 0.74 17.06 -11.85
CA TYR A 224 1.98 16.83 -12.56
C TYR A 224 2.52 15.42 -12.32
N GLU A 225 3.34 14.95 -13.23
CA GLU A 225 3.92 13.62 -13.16
C GLU A 225 5.13 13.61 -12.24
N VAL A 226 5.18 12.63 -11.34
CA VAL A 226 6.32 12.37 -10.45
C VAL A 226 6.77 10.93 -10.57
N GLN A 227 8.06 10.68 -10.33
CA GLN A 227 8.58 9.33 -10.26
C GLN A 227 7.99 8.59 -9.05
N PHE A 228 7.70 7.30 -9.24
CA PHE A 228 7.12 6.45 -8.21
C PHE A 228 7.98 5.22 -7.97
N PHE A 229 8.49 5.09 -6.77
CA PHE A 229 9.32 3.97 -6.32
C PHE A 229 8.85 3.40 -4.97
N ALA A 230 7.73 3.88 -4.42
CA ALA A 230 7.22 3.41 -3.15
C ALA A 230 6.85 1.91 -3.20
N LYS A 231 6.99 1.25 -2.05
CA LYS A 231 6.53 -0.10 -1.78
C LYS A 231 5.36 -0.05 -0.82
N PHE A 232 4.47 -1.03 -0.91
CA PHE A 232 3.32 -1.13 -0.03
C PHE A 232 3.56 -2.17 1.06
N VAL A 233 3.34 -1.78 2.31
CA VAL A 233 3.33 -2.69 3.45
C VAL A 233 1.97 -2.54 4.15
N LEU A 234 1.20 -3.60 4.15
CA LEU A 234 -0.19 -3.61 4.57
C LEU A 234 -0.38 -4.57 5.73
N CYS A 235 -1.16 -4.17 6.73
CA CYS A 235 -1.56 -5.04 7.83
C CYS A 235 -3.07 -5.17 7.91
N SER A 236 -3.58 -6.36 8.23
CA SER A 236 -5.00 -6.59 8.43
C SER A 236 -5.27 -7.55 9.59
N ASN A 237 -6.41 -7.32 10.27
CA ASN A 237 -6.97 -8.26 11.22
C ASN A 237 -7.99 -9.21 10.57
N ASN A 238 -8.16 -9.13 9.26
CA ASN A 238 -8.98 -10.03 8.46
C ASN A 238 -8.09 -10.95 7.64
N GLU A 239 -8.10 -12.25 7.91
CA GLU A 239 -7.29 -13.25 7.19
C GLU A 239 -7.93 -13.70 5.88
N ASN A 240 -9.23 -13.48 5.69
CA ASN A 240 -9.97 -14.03 4.56
C ASN A 240 -10.16 -13.00 3.44
N PHE A 241 -10.43 -11.74 3.80
CA PHE A 241 -10.79 -10.68 2.85
C PHE A 241 -10.09 -9.34 3.15
N PRO A 242 -8.76 -9.30 3.37
CA PRO A 242 -8.06 -8.04 3.65
C PRO A 242 -7.97 -7.15 2.41
N VAL A 243 -7.69 -7.77 1.27
CA VAL A 243 -7.55 -7.17 -0.05
C VAL A 243 -8.13 -8.13 -1.08
N TYR A 244 -8.76 -7.63 -2.12
CA TYR A 244 -9.18 -8.46 -3.24
C TYR A 244 -7.95 -8.90 -4.06
N ILE A 245 -7.69 -10.21 -4.12
CA ILE A 245 -6.54 -10.79 -4.87
C ILE A 245 -7.05 -11.81 -5.88
N GLU A 246 -6.68 -11.60 -7.15
CA GLU A 246 -7.05 -12.49 -8.25
C GLU A 246 -6.21 -13.77 -8.27
N PRO A 247 -6.70 -14.85 -8.91
CA PRO A 247 -6.04 -16.16 -8.88
C PRO A 247 -4.58 -16.21 -9.35
N GLU A 248 -4.24 -15.47 -10.37
CA GLU A 248 -2.91 -15.48 -11.00
C GLU A 248 -2.02 -14.31 -10.56
N GLU A 249 -2.40 -13.66 -9.43
CA GLU A 249 -1.67 -12.50 -8.96
C GLU A 249 -0.31 -12.89 -8.37
N THR A 250 0.73 -12.19 -8.80
CA THR A 250 2.13 -12.47 -8.46
C THR A 250 2.81 -11.35 -7.69
N ARG A 251 2.08 -10.26 -7.38
CA ARG A 251 2.67 -9.06 -6.74
C ARG A 251 2.57 -9.09 -5.23
N TYR A 252 1.79 -10.00 -4.63
CA TYR A 252 1.56 -10.06 -3.20
C TYR A 252 2.45 -11.09 -2.52
N TRP A 253 3.07 -10.69 -1.44
CA TRP A 253 3.71 -11.57 -0.49
C TRP A 253 2.94 -11.50 0.83
N VAL A 254 2.18 -12.54 1.12
CA VAL A 254 1.27 -12.58 2.28
C VAL A 254 1.88 -13.42 3.38
N ARG A 255 1.92 -12.86 4.60
CA ARG A 255 2.39 -13.55 5.79
C ARG A 255 1.28 -13.58 6.85
N LYS A 256 1.02 -14.76 7.40
CA LYS A 256 0.20 -14.90 8.60
C LYS A 256 1.08 -14.74 9.82
N ILE A 257 0.71 -13.82 10.71
CA ILE A 257 1.48 -13.51 11.91
C ILE A 257 0.79 -14.09 13.12
N SER A 258 1.51 -14.91 13.86
CA SER A 258 1.05 -15.48 15.14
C SER A 258 1.14 -14.45 16.27
N ARG A 259 0.54 -14.77 17.40
CA ARG A 259 0.58 -13.91 18.59
C ARG A 259 1.99 -13.83 19.17
N LEU A 260 2.41 -12.63 19.61
CA LEU A 260 3.61 -12.45 20.41
C LEU A 260 3.39 -13.01 21.83
N GLY A 261 4.38 -13.72 22.37
CA GLY A 261 4.21 -14.43 23.65
C GLY A 261 4.14 -13.52 24.88
N LYS A 262 4.76 -12.34 24.87
CA LYS A 262 4.76 -11.35 25.96
C LYS A 262 4.68 -9.95 25.42
N ASP A 263 3.92 -9.11 26.12
CA ASP A 263 3.86 -7.67 25.87
C ASP A 263 5.09 -7.01 26.53
N ASP A 264 5.91 -6.31 25.74
CA ASP A 264 7.06 -5.53 26.22
C ASP A 264 6.88 -4.09 25.75
N THR A 265 6.50 -3.20 26.65
CA THR A 265 6.27 -1.78 26.35
C THR A 265 7.54 -1.04 25.92
N SER A 266 8.72 -1.58 26.22
CA SER A 266 10.02 -1.01 25.81
C SER A 266 10.56 -1.63 24.52
N PHE A 267 9.83 -2.58 23.91
CA PHE A 267 10.33 -3.33 22.76
C PHE A 267 10.68 -2.44 21.56
N LEU A 268 9.83 -1.47 21.25
CA LEU A 268 10.10 -0.53 20.17
C LEU A 268 11.37 0.29 20.41
N GLN A 269 11.64 0.72 21.64
CA GLN A 269 12.88 1.43 21.98
C GLN A 269 14.09 0.55 21.78
N LYS A 270 14.04 -0.71 22.23
CA LYS A 270 15.12 -1.68 22.01
C LYS A 270 15.40 -1.89 20.52
N LEU A 271 14.36 -1.99 19.69
CA LEU A 271 14.51 -2.05 18.24
C LEU A 271 15.23 -0.82 17.68
N GLN A 272 14.83 0.38 18.15
CA GLN A 272 15.44 1.64 17.69
C GLN A 272 16.93 1.72 18.06
N ASP A 273 17.30 1.28 19.24
CA ASP A 273 18.68 1.29 19.72
C ASP A 273 19.60 0.36 18.89
N GLU A 274 19.03 -0.70 18.31
CA GLU A 274 19.74 -1.67 17.48
C GLU A 274 19.81 -1.29 15.99
N ILE A 275 19.10 -0.26 15.53
CA ILE A 275 19.08 0.13 14.09
C ILE A 275 20.48 0.35 13.52
N PRO A 276 21.44 1.03 14.19
CA PRO A 276 22.79 1.18 13.64
C PRO A 276 23.49 -0.15 13.36
N ALA A 277 23.35 -1.12 14.25
CA ALA A 277 23.94 -2.45 14.08
C ALA A 277 23.27 -3.24 12.95
N PHE A 278 21.95 -3.14 12.86
CA PHE A 278 21.18 -3.76 11.79
C PHE A 278 21.54 -3.19 10.41
N LEU A 279 21.67 -1.87 10.28
CA LEU A 279 22.08 -1.23 9.02
C LEU A 279 23.51 -1.64 8.62
N TYR A 280 24.42 -1.73 9.57
CA TYR A 280 25.76 -2.24 9.32
C TYR A 280 25.71 -3.67 8.78
N HIS A 281 24.91 -4.53 9.40
CA HIS A 281 24.70 -5.89 8.90
C HIS A 281 24.14 -5.91 7.48
N LEU A 282 23.10 -5.10 7.17
CA LEU A 282 22.52 -5.02 5.82
C LEU A 282 23.51 -4.55 4.76
N GLN A 283 24.49 -3.73 5.12
CA GLN A 283 25.55 -3.30 4.19
C GLN A 283 26.55 -4.41 3.86
N HIS A 284 26.83 -5.30 4.81
CA HIS A 284 27.92 -6.27 4.69
C HIS A 284 27.45 -7.68 4.34
N ARG A 285 26.17 -8.00 4.54
CA ARG A 285 25.65 -9.33 4.16
C ARG A 285 25.46 -9.45 2.64
N ASN A 286 25.60 -10.66 2.13
CA ASN A 286 25.25 -10.97 0.76
C ASN A 286 23.75 -11.29 0.65
N LEU A 287 23.12 -10.83 -0.43
CA LEU A 287 21.76 -11.25 -0.78
C LEU A 287 21.73 -12.76 -1.01
N THR A 288 20.69 -13.42 -0.51
CA THR A 288 20.46 -14.86 -0.73
C THR A 288 19.69 -15.14 -2.01
N THR A 289 19.06 -14.10 -2.58
CA THR A 289 18.26 -14.17 -3.80
C THR A 289 18.88 -13.34 -4.92
N LYS A 290 18.47 -13.63 -6.15
CA LYS A 290 18.83 -12.88 -7.36
C LYS A 290 17.57 -12.19 -7.91
N GLU A 291 17.77 -11.22 -8.78
CA GLU A 291 16.68 -10.60 -9.51
C GLU A 291 16.12 -11.56 -10.57
N GLU A 292 14.97 -12.16 -10.27
CA GLU A 292 14.31 -13.13 -11.14
C GLU A 292 12.99 -12.60 -11.74
N SER A 293 12.52 -11.46 -11.26
CA SER A 293 11.33 -10.79 -11.76
C SER A 293 11.48 -9.26 -11.66
N ARG A 294 10.57 -8.52 -12.29
CA ARG A 294 10.49 -7.07 -12.13
C ARG A 294 10.32 -6.61 -10.68
N MET A 295 9.87 -7.50 -9.79
CA MET A 295 9.71 -7.25 -8.35
C MET A 295 10.79 -7.98 -7.53
N TRP A 296 11.91 -8.28 -8.14
CA TRP A 296 13.07 -9.01 -7.62
C TRP A 296 12.83 -10.50 -7.43
N PHE A 297 11.89 -10.88 -6.54
CA PHE A 297 11.64 -12.28 -6.20
C PHE A 297 10.85 -12.99 -7.28
N SER A 298 11.14 -14.28 -7.50
CA SER A 298 10.25 -15.10 -8.32
C SER A 298 8.89 -15.29 -7.64
N PRO A 299 7.79 -15.37 -8.40
CA PRO A 299 6.48 -15.61 -7.83
C PRO A 299 6.40 -16.85 -6.94
N SER A 300 7.17 -17.89 -7.24
CA SER A 300 7.20 -19.15 -6.47
C SER A 300 7.73 -18.94 -5.04
N LEU A 301 8.68 -18.03 -4.84
CA LEU A 301 9.26 -17.75 -3.52
C LEU A 301 8.30 -17.02 -2.58
N ILE A 302 7.41 -16.18 -3.12
CA ILE A 302 6.47 -15.37 -2.34
C ILE A 302 5.05 -15.96 -2.31
N ARG A 303 4.83 -17.10 -2.98
CA ARG A 303 3.54 -17.80 -3.02
C ARG A 303 3.36 -18.62 -1.75
N THR A 304 2.61 -18.09 -0.78
CA THR A 304 2.36 -18.71 0.51
C THR A 304 0.99 -19.39 0.58
N GLU A 305 0.81 -20.34 1.51
CA GLU A 305 -0.50 -20.97 1.75
C GLU A 305 -1.57 -19.95 2.13
N VAL A 306 -1.18 -18.88 2.83
CA VAL A 306 -2.10 -17.80 3.24
C VAL A 306 -2.55 -16.99 2.02
N LEU A 307 -1.66 -16.70 1.09
CA LEU A 307 -2.03 -16.10 -0.19
C LEU A 307 -3.06 -16.97 -0.94
N GLU A 308 -2.82 -18.27 -1.00
CA GLU A 308 -3.76 -19.22 -1.63
C GLU A 308 -5.12 -19.26 -0.91
N LYS A 309 -5.12 -19.18 0.42
CA LYS A 309 -6.35 -19.09 1.22
C LYS A 309 -7.15 -17.83 0.84
N ILE A 310 -6.50 -16.65 0.79
CA ILE A 310 -7.17 -15.39 0.42
C ILE A 310 -7.71 -15.47 -1.02
N ILE A 311 -6.93 -15.97 -1.96
CA ILE A 311 -7.37 -16.17 -3.35
C ILE A 311 -8.60 -17.09 -3.38
N ARG A 312 -8.60 -18.19 -2.63
CA ARG A 312 -9.77 -19.10 -2.56
C ARG A 312 -10.99 -18.40 -1.96
N CYS A 313 -10.80 -17.64 -0.87
CA CYS A 313 -11.90 -16.88 -0.27
C CYS A 313 -12.49 -15.85 -1.24
N ASN A 314 -11.65 -15.14 -2.00
CA ASN A 314 -12.12 -14.19 -3.02
C ASN A 314 -12.86 -14.88 -4.18
N ARG A 315 -12.45 -16.09 -4.54
CA ARG A 315 -13.18 -16.93 -5.51
C ARG A 315 -14.54 -17.36 -4.95
N SER A 316 -14.57 -17.84 -3.73
CA SER A 316 -15.80 -18.27 -3.05
C SER A 316 -16.84 -17.15 -2.99
N ARG A 317 -16.43 -15.87 -2.92
CA ARG A 317 -17.37 -14.76 -2.94
C ARG A 317 -18.11 -14.65 -4.27
N ILE A 318 -17.40 -14.74 -5.40
CA ILE A 318 -18.03 -14.71 -6.74
C ILE A 318 -18.95 -15.91 -6.90
N GLU A 319 -18.53 -17.05 -6.43
CA GLU A 319 -19.31 -18.26 -6.42
C GLU A 319 -20.57 -18.13 -5.55
N LEU A 320 -20.44 -17.55 -4.36
CA LEU A 320 -21.58 -17.23 -3.47
C LEU A 320 -22.55 -16.28 -4.15
N ASP A 321 -22.06 -15.17 -4.69
CA ASP A 321 -22.90 -14.17 -5.38
C ASP A 321 -23.65 -14.81 -6.57
N MET A 322 -22.98 -15.69 -7.33
CA MET A 322 -23.62 -16.45 -8.44
C MET A 322 -24.66 -17.45 -7.90
N THR A 323 -24.34 -18.14 -6.82
CA THR A 323 -25.24 -19.11 -6.19
C THR A 323 -26.48 -18.42 -5.63
N GLU A 324 -26.30 -17.29 -4.92
CA GLU A 324 -27.40 -16.49 -4.37
C GLU A 324 -28.30 -15.95 -5.47
N LEU A 325 -27.74 -15.38 -6.54
CA LEU A 325 -28.50 -14.89 -7.68
C LEU A 325 -29.36 -15.98 -8.33
N LEU A 326 -28.77 -17.13 -8.61
CA LEU A 326 -29.47 -18.23 -9.27
C LEU A 326 -30.53 -18.86 -8.36
N LEU A 327 -30.27 -19.00 -7.05
CA LEU A 327 -31.27 -19.46 -6.09
C LEU A 327 -32.41 -18.45 -5.96
N ASP A 328 -32.13 -17.16 -5.90
CA ASP A 328 -33.15 -16.11 -5.86
C ASP A 328 -34.06 -16.14 -7.11
N ILE A 329 -33.49 -16.38 -8.28
CA ILE A 329 -34.27 -16.61 -9.52
C ILE A 329 -35.14 -17.85 -9.36
N MET A 330 -34.57 -18.97 -8.92
CA MET A 330 -35.31 -20.22 -8.73
C MET A 330 -36.43 -20.10 -7.74
N ASP A 331 -36.19 -19.37 -6.64
CA ASP A 331 -37.20 -19.13 -5.59
C ASP A 331 -38.32 -18.20 -6.06
N THR A 332 -37.95 -17.11 -6.75
CA THR A 332 -38.93 -16.12 -7.27
C THR A 332 -39.79 -16.70 -8.40
N MET A 333 -39.19 -17.49 -9.28
CA MET A 333 -39.86 -18.05 -10.45
C MET A 333 -40.44 -19.45 -10.22
N GLN A 334 -40.18 -20.02 -9.01
CA GLN A 334 -40.62 -21.36 -8.60
C GLN A 334 -40.19 -22.46 -9.58
N VAL A 335 -38.90 -22.43 -9.95
CA VAL A 335 -38.27 -23.39 -10.83
C VAL A 335 -37.07 -24.06 -10.16
N ASP A 336 -36.75 -25.28 -10.56
CA ASP A 336 -35.59 -26.02 -10.02
C ASP A 336 -34.42 -26.10 -11.01
N VAL A 337 -34.58 -25.58 -12.20
CA VAL A 337 -33.57 -25.57 -13.26
C VAL A 337 -33.52 -24.20 -13.92
N VAL A 338 -32.31 -23.70 -14.18
CA VAL A 338 -32.08 -22.46 -14.90
C VAL A 338 -31.07 -22.70 -16.00
N ASP A 339 -31.45 -22.30 -17.22
CA ASP A 339 -30.58 -22.26 -18.38
C ASP A 339 -30.08 -20.83 -18.58
N PHE A 340 -28.79 -20.63 -18.83
CA PHE A 340 -28.19 -19.32 -19.03
C PHE A 340 -26.90 -19.38 -19.83
N CYS A 341 -26.55 -18.34 -20.53
CA CYS A 341 -25.19 -18.10 -20.98
C CYS A 341 -24.47 -17.10 -20.06
N ILE A 342 -23.16 -16.99 -20.20
CA ILE A 342 -22.37 -16.07 -19.36
C ILE A 342 -22.87 -14.63 -19.47
N ASN A 343 -23.27 -14.19 -20.67
CA ASN A 343 -23.79 -12.83 -20.87
C ASN A 343 -25.11 -12.58 -20.14
N ASP A 344 -25.95 -13.60 -19.99
CA ASP A 344 -27.20 -13.47 -19.24
C ASP A 344 -26.93 -13.19 -17.75
N LEU A 345 -25.99 -13.92 -17.16
CA LEU A 345 -25.56 -13.67 -15.78
C LEU A 345 -24.92 -12.29 -15.62
N LEU A 346 -24.03 -11.89 -16.52
CA LEU A 346 -23.41 -10.58 -16.47
C LEU A 346 -24.43 -9.44 -16.58
N ALA A 347 -25.48 -9.60 -17.37
CA ALA A 347 -26.55 -8.63 -17.47
C ALA A 347 -27.31 -8.49 -16.13
N LEU A 348 -27.58 -9.60 -15.44
CA LEU A 348 -28.23 -9.62 -14.13
C LEU A 348 -27.35 -8.98 -13.04
N PHE A 349 -26.04 -9.29 -13.03
CA PHE A 349 -25.09 -8.70 -12.09
C PHE A 349 -24.90 -7.19 -12.29
N ASN A 350 -24.81 -6.75 -13.55
CA ASN A 350 -24.71 -5.31 -13.87
C ASN A 350 -25.93 -4.52 -13.37
N TYR A 351 -27.12 -5.10 -13.43
CA TYR A 351 -28.32 -4.47 -12.86
C TYR A 351 -28.24 -4.32 -11.34
N SER A 352 -27.67 -5.33 -10.68
CA SER A 352 -27.45 -5.33 -9.22
C SER A 352 -26.22 -4.50 -8.79
N MET A 353 -25.61 -3.73 -9.69
CA MET A 353 -24.37 -2.96 -9.50
C MET A 353 -23.16 -3.81 -9.06
N VAL A 354 -23.21 -5.11 -9.24
CA VAL A 354 -22.09 -6.04 -9.00
C VAL A 354 -21.33 -6.18 -10.32
N LYS A 355 -20.15 -5.57 -10.40
CA LYS A 355 -19.29 -5.72 -11.59
C LYS A 355 -18.55 -7.07 -11.54
N MET A 356 -18.90 -7.95 -12.46
CA MET A 356 -18.22 -9.21 -12.71
C MET A 356 -17.67 -9.25 -14.13
N GLU A 357 -16.52 -9.89 -14.30
CA GLU A 357 -15.95 -10.10 -15.64
C GLU A 357 -16.26 -11.48 -16.18
N ARG A 358 -16.34 -11.55 -17.51
CA ARG A 358 -16.67 -12.77 -18.23
C ARG A 358 -15.74 -13.95 -17.88
N HIS A 359 -14.44 -13.68 -17.70
CA HIS A 359 -13.48 -14.75 -17.37
C HIS A 359 -13.71 -15.29 -15.96
N GLN A 360 -14.11 -14.46 -15.00
CA GLN A 360 -14.39 -14.87 -13.63
C GLN A 360 -15.60 -15.80 -13.56
N VAL A 361 -16.71 -15.42 -14.22
CA VAL A 361 -17.91 -16.26 -14.33
C VAL A 361 -17.56 -17.59 -15.01
N ARG A 362 -16.78 -17.55 -16.11
CA ARG A 362 -16.35 -18.77 -16.81
C ARG A 362 -15.52 -19.68 -15.90
N ASN A 363 -14.60 -19.12 -15.12
CA ASN A 363 -13.78 -19.91 -14.19
C ASN A 363 -14.64 -20.59 -13.12
N VAL A 364 -15.63 -19.89 -12.56
CA VAL A 364 -16.56 -20.52 -11.61
C VAL A 364 -17.30 -21.67 -12.29
N LEU A 365 -17.88 -21.44 -13.44
CA LEU A 365 -18.66 -22.47 -14.14
C LEU A 365 -17.82 -23.70 -14.50
N GLN A 366 -16.62 -23.51 -15.08
CA GLN A 366 -15.81 -24.61 -15.63
C GLN A 366 -14.91 -25.26 -14.58
N GLN A 367 -14.23 -24.45 -13.72
CA GLN A 367 -13.23 -25.00 -12.79
C GLN A 367 -13.85 -25.43 -11.46
N TYR A 368 -14.85 -24.69 -10.95
CA TYR A 368 -15.46 -24.99 -9.65
C TYR A 368 -16.72 -25.83 -9.78
N TRP A 369 -17.67 -25.38 -10.61
CA TRP A 369 -18.92 -26.12 -10.80
C TRP A 369 -18.81 -27.27 -11.80
N LYS A 370 -17.69 -27.35 -12.55
CA LYS A 370 -17.43 -28.36 -13.58
C LYS A 370 -18.63 -28.52 -14.54
N LEU A 371 -19.22 -27.37 -14.90
CA LEU A 371 -20.29 -27.28 -15.85
C LEU A 371 -19.71 -27.08 -17.25
N GLU A 372 -20.18 -27.84 -18.19
CA GLU A 372 -19.90 -27.64 -19.61
C GLU A 372 -21.10 -27.01 -20.29
N PRO A 373 -20.89 -26.10 -21.25
CA PRO A 373 -21.97 -25.57 -22.04
C PRO A 373 -22.50 -26.63 -22.97
N ALA A 374 -23.76 -26.51 -23.41
CA ALA A 374 -24.34 -27.35 -24.42
C ALA A 374 -23.38 -27.51 -25.62
N SER A 375 -23.21 -28.75 -26.13
CA SER A 375 -22.27 -29.06 -27.21
C SER A 375 -22.59 -28.31 -28.50
N ASN A 376 -23.87 -28.07 -28.78
CA ASN A 376 -24.37 -27.36 -29.95
C ASN A 376 -25.14 -26.08 -29.54
N ALA A 377 -25.34 -25.19 -30.49
CA ALA A 377 -26.26 -24.07 -30.32
C ALA A 377 -27.69 -24.58 -30.34
N LEU A 378 -28.37 -24.54 -29.22
CA LEU A 378 -29.76 -24.96 -29.05
C LEU A 378 -30.64 -23.78 -28.63
N SER A 379 -31.94 -23.91 -28.78
CA SER A 379 -32.90 -22.95 -28.32
C SER A 379 -33.11 -23.12 -26.81
N TYR A 380 -32.96 -22.00 -26.04
CA TYR A 380 -33.19 -21.99 -24.60
C TYR A 380 -33.89 -20.70 -24.18
N SER A 381 -34.47 -20.68 -23.00
CA SER A 381 -35.02 -19.50 -22.35
C SER A 381 -34.32 -19.31 -21.01
N THR A 382 -34.05 -18.07 -20.64
CA THR A 382 -33.44 -17.71 -19.36
C THR A 382 -34.31 -16.67 -18.63
N TYR A 383 -33.83 -16.18 -17.51
CA TYR A 383 -34.51 -15.15 -16.72
C TYR A 383 -33.79 -13.82 -16.87
N GLN A 384 -34.55 -12.73 -16.83
CA GLN A 384 -34.09 -11.36 -16.91
C GLN A 384 -34.84 -10.52 -15.88
N ILE A 385 -34.33 -9.31 -15.59
CA ILE A 385 -35.05 -8.37 -14.73
C ILE A 385 -36.39 -8.01 -15.40
N SER A 386 -37.47 -8.11 -14.60
CA SER A 386 -38.80 -7.80 -15.08
C SER A 386 -38.98 -6.27 -15.22
N VAL A 387 -39.65 -5.86 -16.27
CA VAL A 387 -40.11 -4.47 -16.45
C VAL A 387 -41.49 -4.23 -15.79
N LEU A 388 -42.15 -5.29 -15.31
CA LEU A 388 -43.46 -5.22 -14.69
C LEU A 388 -43.35 -4.85 -13.19
N PRO A 389 -44.17 -3.90 -12.70
CA PRO A 389 -44.20 -3.55 -11.28
C PRO A 389 -44.54 -4.77 -10.40
N GLY A 390 -43.78 -4.95 -9.31
CA GLY A 390 -44.00 -6.05 -8.32
C GLY A 390 -43.44 -7.41 -8.69
N GLN A 391 -42.83 -7.55 -9.88
CA GLN A 391 -42.16 -8.79 -10.29
C GLN A 391 -40.66 -8.52 -10.49
N LYS A 392 -39.83 -9.29 -9.79
CA LYS A 392 -38.35 -9.10 -9.83
C LYS A 392 -37.74 -9.67 -11.12
N TYR A 393 -38.17 -10.85 -11.55
CA TYR A 393 -37.67 -11.52 -12.73
C TYR A 393 -38.83 -11.90 -13.68
N SER A 394 -38.51 -12.00 -14.96
CA SER A 394 -39.40 -12.53 -16.01
C SER A 394 -38.62 -13.48 -16.93
N ALA A 395 -39.33 -14.44 -17.51
CA ALA A 395 -38.72 -15.29 -18.52
C ALA A 395 -38.35 -14.48 -19.78
N SER A 396 -37.17 -14.71 -20.33
CA SER A 396 -36.77 -14.10 -21.60
C SER A 396 -37.49 -14.75 -22.79
N SER A 397 -37.51 -14.07 -23.92
CA SER A 397 -37.82 -14.74 -25.23
C SER A 397 -36.80 -15.85 -25.47
N LYS A 398 -37.18 -16.80 -26.32
CA LYS A 398 -36.28 -17.89 -26.76
C LYS A 398 -35.03 -17.32 -27.42
N LYS A 399 -33.87 -17.76 -26.95
CA LYS A 399 -32.55 -17.43 -27.49
C LYS A 399 -31.96 -18.70 -28.16
N VAL A 400 -31.05 -18.51 -29.07
CA VAL A 400 -30.29 -19.64 -29.69
C VAL A 400 -28.80 -19.44 -29.36
N GLY A 401 -28.19 -20.46 -28.77
CA GLY A 401 -26.77 -20.40 -28.39
C GLY A 401 -26.34 -21.61 -27.57
N ARG A 402 -25.07 -21.61 -27.17
CA ARG A 402 -24.56 -22.56 -26.17
C ARG A 402 -24.83 -22.00 -24.79
N PHE A 403 -25.52 -22.75 -23.96
CA PHE A 403 -25.91 -22.35 -22.62
C PHE A 403 -25.45 -23.37 -21.57
N TYR A 404 -25.38 -22.97 -20.34
CA TYR A 404 -25.17 -23.83 -19.18
C TYR A 404 -26.51 -24.10 -18.51
N THR A 405 -26.65 -25.30 -17.99
CA THR A 405 -27.81 -25.69 -17.17
C THR A 405 -27.38 -25.95 -15.75
N VAL A 406 -28.07 -25.33 -14.79
CA VAL A 406 -27.83 -25.56 -13.37
C VAL A 406 -29.13 -25.97 -12.67
N THR A 407 -29.02 -26.93 -11.75
CA THR A 407 -30.16 -27.40 -10.93
C THR A 407 -30.05 -26.85 -9.51
N ARG A 408 -31.18 -26.70 -8.84
CA ARG A 408 -31.25 -26.29 -7.44
C ARG A 408 -30.44 -27.23 -6.53
N GLU A 409 -30.49 -28.52 -6.76
CA GLU A 409 -29.76 -29.53 -6.01
C GLU A 409 -28.25 -29.26 -6.08
N LYS A 410 -27.73 -29.04 -7.30
CA LYS A 410 -26.33 -28.74 -7.51
C LYS A 410 -25.89 -27.43 -6.84
N LEU A 411 -26.75 -26.40 -6.77
CA LEU A 411 -26.46 -25.15 -6.08
C LEU A 411 -26.47 -25.29 -4.56
N LYS A 412 -27.21 -26.24 -3.99
CA LYS A 412 -27.18 -26.51 -2.55
C LYS A 412 -25.85 -27.11 -2.09
N ASP A 413 -25.16 -27.86 -2.95
CA ASP A 413 -23.85 -28.42 -2.66
C ASP A 413 -22.75 -27.35 -2.60
N TYR A 414 -23.03 -26.14 -3.11
CA TYR A 414 -22.11 -25.00 -3.14
C TYR A 414 -22.43 -23.92 -2.10
N ARG A 415 -23.44 -24.15 -1.23
CA ARG A 415 -23.83 -23.26 -0.14
C ARG A 415 -23.14 -23.66 1.14
#